data_32835344428951e5aede3c599d46d9b7
#
_entry.id   32835344428951e5aede3c599d46d9b7
#
_cell.length_a   1.000
_cell.length_b   1.000
_cell.length_c   1.000
_cell.angle_alpha   90.00
_cell.angle_beta   90.00
_cell.angle_gamma   90.00
#
_symmetry.space_group_name_H-M   'P 1'
#
loop_
_entity.id
_entity.type
_entity.pdbx_description
1 polymer ?
#
loop_
_entity_poly.entity_id
_entity_poly.type
_entity_poly.pdbx_seq_one_letter_code
_entity_poly.pdbx_strand_id
1 'polypeptide(L)'
;MILIFGGAFQGKLDYAREHWNFNEDDIFYCDDSLAIDLSKKVIYGLEKFCFACVCEDADAKGVLKMYDEPLTDKIIIMDDVSQGVVPIDTDRRAWREDVGRTMLWLAKKADEVHRVFCGLGQRIK
;
A
#
# COMPACT_ATOMS: atom_id res chain seq x y z
N MET A 1 -6.43 9.22 -6.93
CA MET A 1 -5.49 8.24 -6.37
C MET A 1 -5.80 6.88 -6.95
N ILE A 2 -4.78 6.10 -7.24
CA ILE A 2 -4.88 4.75 -7.78
C ILE A 2 -4.30 3.80 -6.75
N LEU A 3 -5.03 2.75 -6.41
CA LEU A 3 -4.57 1.70 -5.51
C LEU A 3 -4.30 0.42 -6.30
N ILE A 4 -3.09 -0.11 -6.16
CA ILE A 4 -2.68 -1.38 -6.77
C ILE A 4 -2.29 -2.33 -5.65
N PHE A 5 -2.93 -3.48 -5.60
CA PHE A 5 -2.68 -4.47 -4.56
C PHE A 5 -2.58 -5.87 -5.14
N GLY A 6 -2.06 -6.78 -4.35
CA GLY A 6 -1.91 -8.18 -4.71
C GLY A 6 -0.89 -8.84 -3.82
N GLY A 7 -0.65 -10.12 -4.01
CA GLY A 7 0.33 -10.87 -3.26
C GLY A 7 1.76 -10.40 -3.55
N ALA A 8 2.70 -10.80 -2.70
CA ALA A 8 4.11 -10.50 -2.90
C ALA A 8 4.61 -11.12 -4.21
N PHE A 9 5.53 -10.44 -4.87
CA PHE A 9 6.19 -10.91 -6.09
C PHE A 9 5.26 -11.21 -7.27
N GLN A 10 4.11 -10.54 -7.33
CA GLN A 10 3.14 -10.73 -8.41
C GLN A 10 3.26 -9.71 -9.55
N GLY A 11 4.28 -8.85 -9.52
CA GLY A 11 4.55 -7.93 -10.62
C GLY A 11 3.78 -6.62 -10.56
N LYS A 12 3.39 -6.16 -9.37
CA LYS A 12 2.61 -4.93 -9.20
C LYS A 12 3.33 -3.68 -9.72
N LEU A 13 4.63 -3.55 -9.43
CA LEU A 13 5.38 -2.37 -9.88
C LEU A 13 5.55 -2.35 -11.39
N ASP A 14 5.85 -3.50 -12.00
CA ASP A 14 5.97 -3.60 -13.46
C ASP A 14 4.64 -3.29 -14.13
N TYR A 15 3.54 -3.80 -13.58
CA TYR A 15 2.19 -3.48 -14.05
C TYR A 15 1.95 -1.97 -14.00
N ALA A 16 2.31 -1.32 -12.90
CA ALA A 16 2.15 0.12 -12.76
C ALA A 16 2.96 0.89 -13.78
N ARG A 17 4.20 0.47 -14.05
CA ARG A 17 5.06 1.12 -15.04
C ARG A 17 4.52 1.00 -16.45
N GLU A 18 3.85 -0.09 -16.77
CA GLU A 18 3.24 -0.30 -18.09
C GLU A 18 2.01 0.57 -18.31
N HIS A 19 1.30 0.94 -17.25
CA HIS A 19 0.00 1.61 -17.35
C HIS A 19 0.05 3.10 -17.02
N TRP A 20 1.04 3.55 -16.23
CA TRP A 20 1.16 4.95 -15.83
C TRP A 20 2.59 5.42 -16.05
N ASN A 21 2.73 6.69 -16.38
CA ASN A 21 4.03 7.27 -16.68
C ASN A 21 4.67 7.85 -15.42
N PHE A 22 5.76 7.23 -14.98
CA PHE A 22 6.59 7.72 -13.89
C PHE A 22 7.97 7.07 -14.01
N ASN A 23 8.96 7.67 -13.36
CA ASN A 23 10.32 7.14 -13.34
C ASN A 23 10.74 6.77 -11.92
N GLU A 24 11.95 6.25 -11.77
CA GLU A 24 12.44 5.77 -10.47
C GLU A 24 12.48 6.88 -9.41
N ASP A 25 12.76 8.13 -9.81
CA ASP A 25 12.79 9.26 -8.89
C ASP A 25 11.41 9.62 -8.34
N ASP A 26 10.35 9.18 -8.98
CA ASP A 26 8.98 9.40 -8.54
C ASP A 26 8.50 8.42 -7.47
N ILE A 27 9.31 7.41 -7.14
CA ILE A 27 8.92 6.32 -6.26
C ILE A 27 9.53 6.49 -4.87
N PHE A 28 8.70 6.43 -3.84
CA PHE A 28 9.14 6.23 -2.47
C PHE A 28 8.94 4.76 -2.10
N TYR A 29 10.03 4.09 -1.73
CA TYR A 29 10.01 2.70 -1.28
C TYR A 29 9.87 2.68 0.24
N CYS A 30 8.72 2.23 0.74
CA CYS A 30 8.53 2.07 2.18
C CYS A 30 9.43 0.95 2.71
N ASP A 31 9.90 1.14 3.92
CA ASP A 31 10.61 0.12 4.68
C ASP A 31 9.92 -0.07 6.03
N ASP A 32 10.54 -0.81 6.95
CA ASP A 32 9.95 -1.08 8.27
C ASP A 32 10.12 0.10 9.25
N SER A 33 10.16 1.32 8.73
CA SER A 33 10.24 2.54 9.52
C SER A 33 8.99 3.39 9.32
N LEU A 34 8.81 4.40 10.19
CA LEU A 34 7.71 5.35 10.07
C LEU A 34 7.98 6.45 9.04
N ALA A 35 9.15 6.42 8.40
CA ALA A 35 9.48 7.40 7.38
C ALA A 35 8.61 7.16 6.14
N ILE A 36 7.96 8.21 5.68
CA ILE A 36 7.18 8.20 4.43
C ILE A 36 7.24 9.58 3.80
N ASP A 37 7.49 9.61 2.49
CA ASP A 37 7.52 10.86 1.72
C ASP A 37 6.32 10.90 0.78
N LEU A 38 5.25 11.54 1.23
CA LEU A 38 4.02 11.65 0.46
C LEU A 38 4.10 12.71 -0.65
N SER A 39 5.23 13.39 -0.83
CA SER A 39 5.43 14.25 -1.99
C SER A 39 5.72 13.46 -3.27
N LYS A 40 6.14 12.21 -3.14
CA LYS A 40 6.40 11.34 -4.28
C LYS A 40 5.10 10.88 -4.94
N LYS A 41 5.14 10.72 -6.25
CA LYS A 41 3.97 10.29 -7.03
C LYS A 41 3.56 8.86 -6.73
N VAL A 42 4.52 7.98 -6.52
CA VAL A 42 4.30 6.55 -6.27
C VAL A 42 4.79 6.18 -4.89
N ILE A 43 3.94 5.56 -4.09
CA ILE A 43 4.30 5.02 -2.78
C ILE A 43 4.24 3.50 -2.91
N TYR A 44 5.40 2.86 -2.81
CA TYR A 44 5.54 1.43 -3.00
C TYR A 44 5.81 0.72 -1.68
N GLY A 45 5.10 -0.38 -1.45
CA GLY A 45 5.34 -1.20 -0.27
C GLY A 45 4.69 -0.66 0.99
N LEU A 46 3.51 -0.06 0.88
CA LEU A 46 2.83 0.56 2.02
C LEU A 46 2.56 -0.42 3.17
N GLU A 47 2.48 -1.73 2.89
CA GLU A 47 2.32 -2.74 3.93
C GLU A 47 3.48 -2.73 4.93
N LYS A 48 4.68 -2.33 4.51
CA LYS A 48 5.83 -2.20 5.43
C LYS A 48 5.68 -1.01 6.37
N PHE A 49 5.15 0.09 5.86
CA PHE A 49 4.80 1.24 6.71
C PHE A 49 3.73 0.86 7.73
N CYS A 50 2.75 0.06 7.32
CA CYS A 50 1.73 -0.45 8.24
C CYS A 50 2.36 -1.26 9.38
N PHE A 51 3.36 -2.09 9.06
CA PHE A 51 4.08 -2.87 10.07
C PHE A 51 4.80 -1.95 11.07
N ALA A 52 5.48 -0.92 10.57
CA ALA A 52 6.14 0.05 11.44
C ALA A 52 5.15 0.75 12.38
N CYS A 53 3.97 1.12 11.87
CA CYS A 53 2.93 1.72 12.69
C CYS A 53 2.46 0.78 13.81
N VAL A 54 2.22 -0.48 13.48
CA VAL A 54 1.78 -1.48 14.47
C VAL A 54 2.84 -1.67 15.56
N CYS A 55 4.12 -1.71 15.21
CA CYS A 55 5.20 -1.83 16.17
C CYS A 55 5.26 -0.65 17.15
N GLU A 56 4.72 0.51 16.77
CA GLU A 56 4.65 1.71 17.60
C GLU A 56 3.25 1.92 18.19
N ASP A 57 2.43 0.87 18.26
CA ASP A 57 1.05 0.91 18.77
C ASP A 57 0.17 1.96 18.07
N ALA A 58 0.43 2.20 16.79
CA ALA A 58 -0.34 3.11 15.96
C ALA A 58 -1.02 2.35 14.81
N ASP A 59 -1.95 2.99 14.11
CA ASP A 59 -2.49 2.45 12.88
C ASP A 59 -2.11 3.34 11.69
N ALA A 60 -1.85 2.71 10.54
CA ALA A 60 -1.38 3.41 9.36
C ALA A 60 -2.39 4.43 8.84
N LYS A 61 -3.67 4.10 8.87
CA LYS A 61 -4.74 5.00 8.45
C LYS A 61 -4.73 6.28 9.28
N GLY A 62 -4.62 6.16 10.60
CA GLY A 62 -4.56 7.31 11.51
C GLY A 62 -3.34 8.18 11.24
N VAL A 63 -2.18 7.55 11.08
CA VAL A 63 -0.93 8.27 10.80
C VAL A 63 -1.01 9.00 9.46
N LEU A 64 -1.48 8.34 8.41
CA LEU A 64 -1.60 8.94 7.09
C LEU A 64 -2.56 10.13 7.07
N LYS A 65 -3.61 10.09 7.87
CA LYS A 65 -4.55 11.22 8.01
C LYS A 65 -3.93 12.45 8.66
N MET A 66 -2.83 12.29 9.39
CA MET A 66 -2.14 13.40 10.04
C MET A 66 -1.25 14.19 9.07
N TYR A 67 -0.95 13.65 7.89
CA TYR A 67 -0.18 14.36 6.88
C TYR A 67 -1.10 15.33 6.13
N ASP A 68 -0.59 16.52 5.84
CA ASP A 68 -1.31 17.54 5.06
C ASP A 68 -1.30 17.25 3.57
N GLU A 69 -0.41 16.37 3.12
CA GLU A 69 -0.27 16.03 1.71
C GLU A 69 -1.49 15.24 1.22
N PRO A 70 -2.19 15.69 0.18
CA PRO A 70 -3.30 14.94 -0.37
C PRO A 70 -2.82 13.68 -1.06
N LEU A 71 -3.61 12.62 -0.99
CA LEU A 71 -3.33 11.39 -1.73
C LEU A 71 -3.83 11.45 -3.18
N THR A 72 -4.42 12.57 -3.58
CA THR A 72 -4.90 12.82 -4.95
C THR A 72 -3.76 12.66 -5.94
N ASP A 73 -4.03 12.00 -7.06
CA ASP A 73 -3.09 11.75 -8.15
C ASP A 73 -1.88 10.87 -7.79
N LYS A 74 -1.90 10.24 -6.62
CA LYS A 74 -0.85 9.29 -6.25
C LYS A 74 -1.20 7.87 -6.68
N ILE A 75 -0.15 7.08 -6.87
CA ILE A 75 -0.26 5.64 -7.08
C ILE A 75 0.27 4.95 -5.82
N ILE A 76 -0.58 4.18 -5.17
CA ILE A 76 -0.20 3.44 -3.97
C ILE A 76 -0.17 1.96 -4.31
N ILE A 77 0.98 1.34 -4.07
CA ILE A 77 1.21 -0.08 -4.35
C ILE A 77 1.49 -0.78 -3.03
N MET A 78 0.75 -1.84 -2.75
CA MET A 78 0.95 -2.57 -1.50
C MET A 78 0.62 -4.05 -1.65
N ASP A 79 1.31 -4.86 -0.84
CA ASP A 79 1.02 -6.27 -0.75
C ASP A 79 -0.22 -6.49 0.11
N ASP A 80 -1.06 -7.42 -0.33
CA ASP A 80 -2.19 -7.88 0.47
C ASP A 80 -1.72 -9.00 1.40
N VAL A 81 -1.39 -8.62 2.62
CA VAL A 81 -0.98 -9.57 3.67
C VAL A 81 -2.16 -9.98 4.56
N SER A 82 -3.36 -9.53 4.24
CA SER A 82 -4.58 -9.84 5.01
C SER A 82 -5.13 -11.22 4.70
N GLN A 83 -4.64 -11.89 3.64
CA GLN A 83 -5.10 -13.21 3.24
C GLN A 83 -4.15 -14.31 3.72
N GLY A 84 -4.66 -15.54 3.75
CA GLY A 84 -3.88 -16.71 4.13
C GLY A 84 -4.06 -17.10 5.60
N VAL A 85 -3.13 -17.88 6.11
CA VAL A 85 -3.18 -18.40 7.47
C VAL A 85 -2.97 -17.28 8.48
N VAL A 86 -3.79 -17.26 9.55
CA VAL A 86 -3.64 -16.29 10.63
C VAL A 86 -2.33 -16.58 11.39
N PRO A 87 -1.41 -15.59 11.47
CA PRO A 87 -0.16 -15.80 12.19
C PRO A 87 -0.38 -16.00 13.69
N ILE A 88 0.50 -16.78 14.32
CA ILE A 88 0.51 -16.96 15.78
C ILE A 88 1.05 -15.69 16.46
N ASP A 89 2.03 -15.05 15.85
CA ASP A 89 2.66 -13.84 16.35
C ASP A 89 1.63 -12.68 16.44
N THR A 90 1.53 -12.06 17.61
CA THR A 90 0.57 -10.99 17.88
C THR A 90 0.81 -9.77 17.00
N ASP A 91 2.08 -9.39 16.79
CA ASP A 91 2.41 -8.22 15.96
C ASP A 91 2.04 -8.47 14.49
N ARG A 92 2.26 -9.69 14.02
CA ARG A 92 1.92 -10.04 12.64
C ARG A 92 0.41 -10.13 12.44
N ARG A 93 -0.35 -10.56 13.43
CA ARG A 93 -1.82 -10.53 13.35
C ARG A 93 -2.33 -9.10 13.34
N ALA A 94 -1.80 -8.25 14.20
CA ALA A 94 -2.15 -6.83 14.23
C ALA A 94 -1.79 -6.14 12.91
N TRP A 95 -0.64 -6.49 12.33
CA TRP A 95 -0.21 -5.99 11.03
C TRP A 95 -1.18 -6.38 9.92
N ARG A 96 -1.56 -7.64 9.89
CA ARG A 96 -2.52 -8.14 8.90
C ARG A 96 -3.85 -7.38 8.96
N GLU A 97 -4.34 -7.16 10.17
CA GLU A 97 -5.58 -6.39 10.38
C GLU A 97 -5.42 -4.93 9.98
N ASP A 98 -4.30 -4.32 10.31
CA ASP A 98 -4.03 -2.92 9.96
C ASP A 98 -3.92 -2.72 8.45
N VAL A 99 -3.24 -3.63 7.75
CA VAL A 99 -3.18 -3.62 6.29
C VAL A 99 -4.58 -3.71 5.69
N GLY A 100 -5.41 -4.63 6.20
CA GLY A 100 -6.78 -4.78 5.73
C GLY A 100 -7.61 -3.51 5.90
N ARG A 101 -7.54 -2.89 7.07
CA ARG A 101 -8.27 -1.63 7.34
C ARG A 101 -7.76 -0.49 6.46
N THR A 102 -6.45 -0.40 6.29
CA THR A 102 -5.84 0.63 5.46
C THR A 102 -6.24 0.46 4.00
N MET A 103 -6.23 -0.76 3.48
CA MET A 103 -6.68 -1.04 2.11
C MET A 103 -8.14 -0.67 1.90
N LEU A 104 -9.02 -0.99 2.85
CA LEU A 104 -10.43 -0.61 2.76
C LEU A 104 -10.61 0.90 2.67
N TRP A 105 -9.89 1.63 3.48
CA TRP A 105 -9.93 3.09 3.49
C TRP A 105 -9.40 3.68 2.17
N LEU A 106 -8.26 3.19 1.70
CA LEU A 106 -7.67 3.65 0.44
C LEU A 106 -8.56 3.32 -0.76
N ALA A 107 -9.13 2.13 -0.79
CA ALA A 107 -10.01 1.71 -1.89
C ALA A 107 -11.24 2.61 -2.01
N LYS A 108 -11.80 3.05 -0.88
CA LYS A 108 -12.93 4.00 -0.89
C LYS A 108 -12.54 5.36 -1.44
N LYS A 109 -11.31 5.81 -1.17
CA LYS A 109 -10.81 7.10 -1.66
C LYS A 109 -10.33 7.04 -3.11
N ALA A 110 -9.91 5.88 -3.57
CA ALA A 110 -9.29 5.73 -4.88
C ALA A 110 -10.28 5.97 -6.02
N ASP A 111 -9.77 6.57 -7.09
CA ASP A 111 -10.49 6.68 -8.37
C ASP A 111 -10.47 5.35 -9.11
N GLU A 112 -9.38 4.60 -8.96
CA GLU A 112 -9.19 3.28 -9.56
C GLU A 112 -8.54 2.35 -8.55
N VAL A 113 -8.98 1.09 -8.57
CA VAL A 113 -8.39 0.00 -7.78
C VAL A 113 -8.09 -1.16 -8.72
N HIS A 114 -6.84 -1.61 -8.71
CA HIS A 114 -6.37 -2.71 -9.54
C HIS A 114 -5.81 -3.82 -8.67
N ARG A 115 -6.20 -5.06 -8.97
CA ARG A 115 -5.61 -6.25 -8.39
C ARG A 115 -4.64 -6.86 -9.39
N VAL A 116 -3.43 -7.20 -8.94
CA VAL A 116 -2.42 -7.83 -9.80
C VAL A 116 -2.16 -9.25 -9.33
N PHE A 117 -2.23 -10.19 -10.24
CA PHE A 117 -1.96 -11.59 -10.01
C PHE A 117 -1.18 -12.14 -11.21
N CYS A 118 0.00 -12.71 -10.95
CA CYS A 118 0.90 -13.23 -12.00
C CYS A 118 1.19 -12.20 -13.09
N GLY A 119 1.41 -10.96 -12.73
CA GLY A 119 1.69 -9.87 -13.68
C GLY A 119 0.49 -9.36 -14.44
N LEU A 120 -0.69 -9.95 -14.23
CA LEU A 120 -1.93 -9.57 -14.90
C LEU A 120 -2.77 -8.71 -13.96
N GLY A 121 -3.16 -7.54 -14.44
CA GLY A 121 -3.98 -6.62 -13.65
C GLY A 121 -5.46 -6.75 -13.99
N GLN A 122 -6.28 -6.66 -12.96
CA GLN A 122 -7.73 -6.59 -13.07
C GLN A 122 -8.21 -5.32 -12.40
N ARG A 123 -8.87 -4.46 -13.13
CA ARG A 123 -9.49 -3.27 -12.57
C ARG A 123 -10.77 -3.66 -11.82
N ILE A 124 -10.83 -3.28 -10.54
CA ILE A 124 -11.97 -3.59 -9.67
C ILE A 124 -12.86 -2.35 -9.51
N LYS A 125 -12.23 -1.22 -9.54
CA LYS A 125 -12.94 0.05 -9.40
C LYS A 125 -12.52 1.03 -10.55
#